data_f36fca65e8c0789006ff29991e20cb36
#
_entry.id   f36fca65e8c0789006ff29991e20cb36
#
_cell.length_a   1.000
_cell.length_b   1.000
_cell.length_c   1.000
_cell.angle_alpha   90.00
_cell.angle_beta   90.00
_cell.angle_gamma   90.00
#
_symmetry.space_group_name_H-M   'P 1'
#
loop_
_entity.id
_entity.type
_entity.pdbx_description
1 polymer ?
#
loop_
_entity_poly.entity_id
_entity_poly.type
_entity_poly.pdbx_seq_one_letter_code
_entity_poly.pdbx_strand_id
1 'polypeptide(L)'
;METYIAALDQGTTTSRAILFNSRGEIVSKAQYPFRQIFPQPGWVEHDPMEIWATTVRALSEAVDAAHIDPKAIAGVGITNQRETAILWDRRTGQPVYNAIVWQCRRTAEICDRLKADGLGETVTEKTGLLIDAYFSGTKLKWIMDNIPGVRQRAERGELCAGTVDSWLIWNLTGGKVHVTDYSNASRTMLFNIHTLQWDPALCTALDIPMDLLPEPKSNSEVYGHLASGLPGLEDLAGIPVCGSAGDQQSALFGQACFTPGQAKNTYGTGCFTLMNVGDTPVRSRSGLVTSVGWQVARKTVYALEGSVFNAGSTIQWLRDELGLIQSAPECDRLAESVPDSGGVVVVPAFTGLGAPYWDMYARGTIVGLTRGSTKAHIARAVLECIAYQTADLVRVMNADAPCPLTELRVDGGASVSDILMQIQADLLRLPVDRPAQVETTAFGAAALAGLAVGVWNGFDELAALRRSQCVFRPQREEEACLADLARWHRAVERSRSWIENNV
;
A
#
# COMPACT_ATOMS: atom_id res chain seq x y z
N MET A 1 -18.74 -28.24 -10.24
CA MET A 1 -17.57 -27.72 -10.99
C MET A 1 -16.79 -26.86 -10.03
N GLU A 2 -15.48 -26.97 -9.98
CA GLU A 2 -14.67 -26.08 -9.11
C GLU A 2 -14.76 -24.65 -9.64
N THR A 3 -14.84 -23.67 -8.74
CA THR A 3 -15.02 -22.26 -9.08
C THR A 3 -13.75 -21.50 -8.69
N TYR A 4 -13.37 -20.54 -9.54
CA TYR A 4 -12.13 -19.78 -9.37
C TYR A 4 -12.41 -18.28 -9.36
N ILE A 5 -11.51 -17.54 -8.73
CA ILE A 5 -11.45 -16.08 -8.76
C ILE A 5 -10.08 -15.67 -9.29
N ALA A 6 -10.04 -14.76 -10.26
CA ALA A 6 -8.83 -14.13 -10.71
C ALA A 6 -8.59 -12.84 -9.93
N ALA A 7 -7.38 -12.65 -9.42
CA ALA A 7 -6.95 -11.40 -8.81
C ALA A 7 -5.88 -10.74 -9.66
N LEU A 8 -6.09 -9.48 -10.03
CA LEU A 8 -5.10 -8.61 -10.66
C LEU A 8 -4.44 -7.78 -9.57
N ASP A 9 -3.14 -7.90 -9.44
CA ASP A 9 -2.32 -7.14 -8.48
C ASP A 9 -1.34 -6.25 -9.25
N GLN A 10 -1.73 -5.00 -9.42
CA GLN A 10 -0.95 -4.01 -10.14
C GLN A 10 -0.08 -3.22 -9.16
N GLY A 11 1.14 -3.71 -8.92
CA GLY A 11 2.12 -3.08 -8.04
C GLY A 11 2.86 -1.91 -8.68
N THR A 12 3.81 -1.34 -7.95
CA THR A 12 4.62 -0.20 -8.44
C THR A 12 5.57 -0.61 -9.58
N THR A 13 6.07 -1.83 -9.59
CA THR A 13 7.09 -2.28 -10.56
C THR A 13 6.65 -3.43 -11.46
N THR A 14 5.55 -4.08 -11.12
CA THR A 14 5.08 -5.30 -11.80
C THR A 14 3.56 -5.34 -11.84
N SER A 15 3.02 -5.92 -12.90
CA SER A 15 1.63 -6.37 -12.98
C SER A 15 1.59 -7.88 -12.79
N ARG A 16 0.68 -8.35 -11.94
CA ARG A 16 0.56 -9.75 -11.55
C ARG A 16 -0.89 -10.21 -11.65
N ALA A 17 -1.10 -11.45 -12.04
CA ALA A 17 -2.40 -12.12 -11.95
C ALA A 17 -2.24 -13.44 -11.21
N ILE A 18 -3.18 -13.73 -10.32
CA ILE A 18 -3.21 -14.96 -9.52
C ILE A 18 -4.61 -15.53 -9.55
N LEU A 19 -4.73 -16.82 -9.85
CA LEU A 19 -5.99 -17.56 -9.75
C LEU A 19 -6.07 -18.27 -8.41
N PHE A 20 -7.20 -18.08 -7.73
CA PHE A 20 -7.53 -18.75 -6.48
C PHE A 20 -8.72 -19.66 -6.66
N ASN A 21 -8.70 -20.86 -6.03
CA ASN A 21 -9.87 -21.71 -5.92
C ASN A 21 -10.78 -21.29 -4.75
N SER A 22 -11.93 -21.94 -4.59
CA SER A 22 -12.88 -21.64 -3.51
C SER A 22 -12.33 -21.93 -2.10
N ARG A 23 -11.21 -22.66 -1.97
CA ARG A 23 -10.49 -22.85 -0.69
C ARG A 23 -9.45 -21.74 -0.42
N GLY A 24 -9.35 -20.73 -1.29
CA GLY A 24 -8.37 -19.65 -1.20
C GLY A 24 -6.94 -20.08 -1.56
N GLU A 25 -6.75 -21.26 -2.16
CA GLU A 25 -5.45 -21.77 -2.58
C GLU A 25 -5.08 -21.22 -3.96
N ILE A 26 -3.79 -20.91 -4.15
CA ILE A 26 -3.26 -20.47 -5.44
C ILE A 26 -3.22 -21.65 -6.42
N VAL A 27 -3.87 -21.49 -7.57
CA VAL A 27 -3.88 -22.47 -8.65
C VAL A 27 -2.78 -22.15 -9.67
N SER A 28 -2.67 -20.89 -10.03
CA SER A 28 -1.65 -20.40 -10.98
C SER A 28 -1.34 -18.95 -10.71
N LYS A 29 -0.21 -18.48 -11.21
CA LYS A 29 0.18 -17.06 -11.19
C LYS A 29 1.10 -16.71 -12.34
N ALA A 30 1.01 -15.47 -12.82
CA ALA A 30 1.95 -14.88 -13.77
C ALA A 30 2.26 -13.43 -13.35
N GLN A 31 3.46 -12.96 -13.68
CA GLN A 31 3.93 -11.63 -13.29
C GLN A 31 4.87 -11.07 -14.35
N TYR A 32 4.68 -9.79 -14.68
CA TYR A 32 5.51 -9.07 -15.63
C TYR A 32 5.94 -7.71 -15.08
N PRO A 33 7.22 -7.36 -15.21
CA PRO A 33 7.69 -6.02 -14.91
C PRO A 33 7.26 -5.05 -16.02
N PHE A 34 7.17 -3.77 -15.68
CA PHE A 34 7.00 -2.67 -16.63
C PHE A 34 8.01 -1.55 -16.31
N ARG A 35 8.24 -0.70 -17.31
CA ARG A 35 9.29 0.32 -17.23
C ARG A 35 8.95 1.39 -16.21
N GLN A 36 9.96 1.74 -15.41
CA GLN A 36 9.95 2.91 -14.54
C GLN A 36 10.57 4.09 -15.29
N ILE A 37 9.90 5.24 -15.29
CA ILE A 37 10.33 6.43 -16.03
C ILE A 37 10.68 7.53 -15.03
N PHE A 38 11.89 8.07 -15.14
CA PHE A 38 12.42 9.11 -14.25
C PHE A 38 12.83 10.34 -15.08
N PRO A 39 11.89 11.21 -15.48
CA PRO A 39 12.18 12.34 -16.40
C PRO A 39 13.12 13.38 -15.80
N GLN A 40 13.03 13.59 -14.47
CA GLN A 40 13.82 14.56 -13.71
C GLN A 40 14.05 14.04 -12.28
N PRO A 41 15.02 14.55 -11.52
CA PRO A 41 15.20 14.20 -10.11
C PRO A 41 13.90 14.38 -9.32
N GLY A 42 13.49 13.33 -8.60
CA GLY A 42 12.26 13.32 -7.82
C GLY A 42 10.96 13.12 -8.63
N TRP A 43 11.03 12.98 -9.95
CA TRP A 43 9.90 12.67 -10.80
C TRP A 43 9.84 11.17 -11.10
N VAL A 44 8.64 10.58 -10.97
CA VAL A 44 8.41 9.17 -11.26
C VAL A 44 7.14 9.03 -12.07
N GLU A 45 7.21 8.33 -13.18
CA GLU A 45 6.11 8.11 -14.10
C GLU A 45 6.05 6.66 -14.56
N HIS A 46 4.85 6.22 -14.93
CA HIS A 46 4.60 4.97 -15.64
C HIS A 46 3.84 5.24 -16.95
N ASP A 47 4.06 4.39 -17.94
CA ASP A 47 3.22 4.36 -19.14
C ASP A 47 1.94 3.57 -18.82
N PRO A 48 0.73 4.20 -18.87
CA PRO A 48 -0.52 3.50 -18.59
C PRO A 48 -0.82 2.38 -19.59
N MET A 49 -0.33 2.49 -20.82
CA MET A 49 -0.52 1.46 -21.84
C MET A 49 0.36 0.24 -21.54
N GLU A 50 1.56 0.43 -20.99
CA GLU A 50 2.43 -0.65 -20.56
C GLU A 50 1.87 -1.36 -19.34
N ILE A 51 1.30 -0.62 -18.37
CA ILE A 51 0.53 -1.20 -17.25
C ILE A 51 -0.60 -2.08 -17.78
N TRP A 52 -1.41 -1.57 -18.73
CA TRP A 52 -2.49 -2.32 -19.34
C TRP A 52 -1.99 -3.58 -20.03
N ALA A 53 -1.00 -3.47 -20.91
CA ALA A 53 -0.47 -4.59 -21.69
C ALA A 53 0.11 -5.70 -20.78
N THR A 54 0.85 -5.33 -19.75
CA THR A 54 1.42 -6.30 -18.79
C THR A 54 0.34 -6.95 -17.91
N THR A 55 -0.73 -6.22 -17.57
CA THR A 55 -1.88 -6.77 -16.83
C THR A 55 -2.64 -7.80 -17.67
N VAL A 56 -2.96 -7.49 -18.94
CA VAL A 56 -3.59 -8.43 -19.86
C VAL A 56 -2.76 -9.69 -20.03
N ARG A 57 -1.46 -9.51 -20.28
CA ARG A 57 -0.53 -10.63 -20.43
C ARG A 57 -0.48 -11.51 -19.19
N ALA A 58 -0.40 -10.91 -17.99
CA ALA A 58 -0.38 -11.66 -16.73
C ALA A 58 -1.68 -12.46 -16.53
N LEU A 59 -2.84 -11.84 -16.82
CA LEU A 59 -4.12 -12.51 -16.68
C LEU A 59 -4.26 -13.69 -17.68
N SER A 60 -3.96 -13.47 -18.95
CA SER A 60 -4.00 -14.53 -19.98
C SER A 60 -3.12 -15.71 -19.59
N GLU A 61 -1.84 -15.44 -19.25
CA GLU A 61 -0.89 -16.51 -18.89
C GLU A 61 -1.27 -17.24 -17.61
N ALA A 62 -1.79 -16.53 -16.59
CA ALA A 62 -2.25 -17.18 -15.37
C ALA A 62 -3.44 -18.12 -15.64
N VAL A 63 -4.37 -17.74 -16.52
CA VAL A 63 -5.51 -18.57 -16.92
C VAL A 63 -5.02 -19.80 -17.72
N ASP A 64 -4.15 -19.60 -18.69
CA ASP A 64 -3.59 -20.69 -19.50
C ASP A 64 -2.82 -21.71 -18.63
N ALA A 65 -2.00 -21.22 -17.70
CA ALA A 65 -1.22 -22.06 -16.79
C ALA A 65 -2.07 -22.85 -15.80
N ALA A 66 -3.29 -22.41 -15.53
CA ALA A 66 -4.22 -23.10 -14.65
C ALA A 66 -4.83 -24.36 -15.29
N HIS A 67 -4.83 -24.47 -16.62
CA HIS A 67 -5.45 -25.56 -17.38
C HIS A 67 -6.92 -25.81 -16.99
N ILE A 68 -7.69 -24.74 -16.75
CA ILE A 68 -9.11 -24.78 -16.38
C ILE A 68 -9.99 -24.28 -17.53
N ASP A 69 -11.28 -24.57 -17.48
CA ASP A 69 -12.25 -23.89 -18.32
C ASP A 69 -12.35 -22.41 -17.88
N PRO A 70 -12.06 -21.41 -18.74
CA PRO A 70 -12.20 -20.00 -18.41
C PRO A 70 -13.58 -19.64 -17.84
N LYS A 71 -14.65 -20.34 -18.23
CA LYS A 71 -16.01 -20.16 -17.69
C LYS A 71 -16.17 -20.57 -16.22
N ALA A 72 -15.20 -21.27 -15.67
CA ALA A 72 -15.17 -21.58 -14.24
C ALA A 72 -14.66 -20.41 -13.38
N ILE A 73 -14.16 -19.33 -14.00
CA ILE A 73 -13.79 -18.09 -13.33
C ILE A 73 -15.05 -17.28 -13.06
N ALA A 74 -15.45 -17.16 -11.80
CA ALA A 74 -16.66 -16.48 -11.39
C ALA A 74 -16.52 -14.94 -11.38
N GLY A 75 -15.30 -14.43 -11.25
CA GLY A 75 -15.07 -12.98 -11.20
C GLY A 75 -13.60 -12.61 -11.18
N VAL A 76 -13.36 -11.31 -11.46
CA VAL A 76 -12.05 -10.69 -11.43
C VAL A 76 -12.02 -9.61 -10.36
N GLY A 77 -11.09 -9.71 -9.40
CA GLY A 77 -10.78 -8.69 -8.41
C GLY A 77 -9.53 -7.92 -8.78
N ILE A 78 -9.45 -6.66 -8.38
CA ILE A 78 -8.34 -5.75 -8.67
C ILE A 78 -7.76 -5.23 -7.37
N THR A 79 -6.46 -5.23 -7.26
CA THR A 79 -5.72 -4.44 -6.27
C THR A 79 -4.58 -3.71 -6.97
N ASN A 80 -4.23 -2.53 -6.48
CA ASN A 80 -3.32 -1.66 -7.20
C ASN A 80 -2.49 -0.78 -6.27
N GLN A 81 -1.31 -0.37 -6.79
CA GLN A 81 -0.59 0.76 -6.22
C GLN A 81 -1.53 1.96 -6.11
N ARG A 82 -1.62 2.55 -4.92
CA ARG A 82 -2.54 3.65 -4.64
C ARG A 82 -1.99 4.98 -5.18
N GLU A 83 -2.80 6.01 -5.20
CA GLU A 83 -2.50 7.42 -5.47
C GLU A 83 -1.89 7.74 -6.84
N THR A 84 -1.43 6.76 -7.59
CA THR A 84 -0.92 6.95 -8.96
C THR A 84 -2.05 7.45 -9.85
N ALA A 85 -1.87 8.64 -10.44
CA ALA A 85 -2.93 9.38 -11.13
C ALA A 85 -2.80 9.28 -12.64
N ILE A 86 -3.91 9.02 -13.32
CA ILE A 86 -4.00 8.86 -14.77
C ILE A 86 -5.16 9.71 -15.31
N LEU A 87 -4.95 10.38 -16.44
CA LEU A 87 -5.97 11.04 -17.25
C LEU A 87 -5.99 10.44 -18.67
N TRP A 88 -7.18 10.20 -19.20
CA TRP A 88 -7.33 9.63 -20.54
C TRP A 88 -8.55 10.22 -21.28
N ASP A 89 -8.52 10.14 -22.60
CA ASP A 89 -9.62 10.55 -23.47
C ASP A 89 -10.80 9.59 -23.31
N ARG A 90 -11.98 10.13 -22.98
CA ARG A 90 -13.22 9.37 -22.74
C ARG A 90 -13.69 8.57 -23.96
N ARG A 91 -13.39 9.02 -25.15
CA ARG A 91 -13.85 8.39 -26.39
C ARG A 91 -12.87 7.33 -26.91
N THR A 92 -11.56 7.62 -26.80
CA THR A 92 -10.52 6.76 -27.39
C THR A 92 -9.83 5.84 -26.37
N GLY A 93 -9.95 6.14 -25.09
CA GLY A 93 -9.23 5.46 -24.02
C GLY A 93 -7.72 5.77 -24.01
N GLN A 94 -7.24 6.73 -24.82
CA GLN A 94 -5.81 7.06 -24.87
C GLN A 94 -5.41 7.98 -23.72
N PRO A 95 -4.36 7.64 -22.95
CA PRO A 95 -3.81 8.52 -21.94
C PRO A 95 -3.36 9.86 -22.54
N VAL A 96 -3.62 10.96 -21.84
CA VAL A 96 -3.16 12.29 -22.26
C VAL A 96 -1.73 12.58 -21.81
N TYR A 97 -1.25 11.84 -20.83
CA TYR A 97 0.09 11.91 -20.28
C TYR A 97 0.43 10.59 -19.56
N ASN A 98 1.70 10.38 -19.22
CA ASN A 98 2.10 9.26 -18.37
C ASN A 98 1.40 9.33 -17.01
N ALA A 99 1.18 8.18 -16.38
CA ALA A 99 0.72 8.11 -15.00
C ALA A 99 1.74 8.74 -14.07
N ILE A 100 1.34 9.71 -13.24
CA ILE A 100 2.20 10.28 -12.20
C ILE A 100 2.12 9.40 -10.97
N VAL A 101 3.26 8.76 -10.62
CA VAL A 101 3.35 7.74 -9.58
C VAL A 101 3.25 8.36 -8.18
N TRP A 102 2.77 7.60 -7.21
CA TRP A 102 2.65 7.99 -5.81
C TRP A 102 3.96 8.51 -5.20
N GLN A 103 5.11 8.03 -5.66
CA GLN A 103 6.46 8.44 -5.21
C GLN A 103 6.88 9.81 -5.75
N CYS A 104 6.20 10.32 -6.78
CA CYS A 104 6.61 11.53 -7.49
C CYS A 104 6.43 12.78 -6.64
N ARG A 105 7.48 13.62 -6.56
CA ARG A 105 7.49 14.84 -5.73
C ARG A 105 7.24 16.12 -6.51
N ARG A 106 6.93 16.07 -7.83
CA ARG A 106 6.77 17.25 -8.70
C ARG A 106 5.69 18.24 -8.26
N THR A 107 4.74 17.78 -7.45
CA THR A 107 3.61 18.60 -6.99
C THR A 107 3.86 19.24 -5.61
N ALA A 108 5.09 19.23 -5.09
CA ALA A 108 5.42 19.78 -3.78
C ALA A 108 5.03 21.26 -3.67
N GLU A 109 5.30 22.08 -4.71
CA GLU A 109 4.93 23.51 -4.73
C GLU A 109 3.40 23.72 -4.69
N ILE A 110 2.61 22.82 -5.29
CA ILE A 110 1.14 22.88 -5.19
C ILE A 110 0.73 22.60 -3.74
N CYS A 111 1.35 21.61 -3.09
CA CYS A 111 1.09 21.32 -1.68
C CYS A 111 1.43 22.50 -0.77
N ASP A 112 2.55 23.18 -1.00
CA ASP A 112 2.99 24.33 -0.19
C ASP A 112 2.01 25.51 -0.34
N ARG A 113 1.50 25.76 -1.55
CA ARG A 113 0.45 26.77 -1.78
C ARG A 113 -0.83 26.44 -1.03
N LEU A 114 -1.32 25.19 -1.13
CA LEU A 114 -2.53 24.76 -0.42
C LEU A 114 -2.39 24.89 1.12
N LYS A 115 -1.19 24.63 1.65
CA LYS A 115 -0.89 24.85 3.08
C LYS A 115 -0.88 26.34 3.43
N ALA A 116 -0.27 27.17 2.60
CA ALA A 116 -0.24 28.62 2.78
C ALA A 116 -1.64 29.26 2.71
N ASP A 117 -2.53 28.71 1.88
CA ASP A 117 -3.94 29.08 1.76
C ASP A 117 -4.80 28.60 2.95
N GLY A 118 -4.20 27.90 3.93
CA GLY A 118 -4.86 27.47 5.16
C GLY A 118 -5.74 26.22 5.01
N LEU A 119 -5.59 25.44 3.95
CA LEU A 119 -6.44 24.29 3.65
C LEU A 119 -6.09 23.02 4.47
N GLY A 120 -4.98 23.05 5.23
CA GLY A 120 -4.48 21.86 5.94
C GLY A 120 -5.53 21.21 6.85
N GLU A 121 -6.19 22.01 7.70
CA GLU A 121 -7.25 21.54 8.62
C GLU A 121 -8.43 20.93 7.85
N THR A 122 -8.92 21.65 6.83
CA THR A 122 -10.07 21.20 6.00
C THR A 122 -9.78 19.88 5.28
N VAL A 123 -8.57 19.72 4.72
CA VAL A 123 -8.16 18.47 4.07
C VAL A 123 -8.14 17.34 5.10
N THR A 124 -7.48 17.54 6.24
CA THR A 124 -7.38 16.49 7.27
C THR A 124 -8.75 16.11 7.82
N GLU A 125 -9.62 17.08 8.11
CA GLU A 125 -10.95 16.82 8.63
C GLU A 125 -11.80 16.00 7.65
N LYS A 126 -11.84 16.40 6.38
CA LYS A 126 -12.71 15.79 5.38
C LYS A 126 -12.18 14.47 4.81
N THR A 127 -10.86 14.35 4.68
CA THR A 127 -10.24 13.23 3.97
C THR A 127 -9.48 12.26 4.86
N GLY A 128 -9.15 12.66 6.10
CA GLY A 128 -8.23 11.91 6.98
C GLY A 128 -6.77 11.97 6.56
N LEU A 129 -6.44 12.74 5.51
CA LEU A 129 -5.10 12.85 4.92
C LEU A 129 -4.41 14.16 5.32
N LEU A 130 -3.12 14.21 5.04
CA LEU A 130 -2.32 15.43 5.07
C LEU A 130 -2.17 16.00 3.66
N ILE A 131 -1.85 17.30 3.53
CA ILE A 131 -1.48 17.85 2.21
C ILE A 131 -0.06 17.40 1.89
N ASP A 132 0.07 16.48 0.95
CA ASP A 132 1.35 15.97 0.46
C ASP A 132 1.26 15.55 -1.02
N ALA A 133 2.39 15.65 -1.74
CA ALA A 133 2.53 15.21 -3.13
C ALA A 133 2.29 13.69 -3.32
N TYR A 134 2.23 12.93 -2.24
CA TYR A 134 1.89 11.52 -2.23
C TYR A 134 0.52 11.25 -2.83
N PHE A 135 -0.49 12.08 -2.51
CA PHE A 135 -1.88 11.85 -2.87
C PHE A 135 -2.25 12.32 -4.29
N SER A 136 -3.34 11.80 -4.86
CA SER A 136 -3.67 11.93 -6.29
C SER A 136 -4.05 13.35 -6.73
N GLY A 137 -4.78 14.12 -5.92
CA GLY A 137 -5.43 15.37 -6.34
C GLY A 137 -4.44 16.39 -6.91
N THR A 138 -3.27 16.58 -6.28
CA THR A 138 -2.25 17.50 -6.79
C THR A 138 -1.63 17.04 -8.10
N LYS A 139 -1.56 15.72 -8.35
CA LYS A 139 -1.04 15.15 -9.61
C LYS A 139 -2.02 15.39 -10.76
N LEU A 140 -3.32 15.21 -10.51
CA LEU A 140 -4.38 15.52 -11.49
C LEU A 140 -4.35 17.01 -11.86
N LYS A 141 -4.27 17.89 -10.86
CA LYS A 141 -4.11 19.32 -11.08
C LYS A 141 -2.87 19.62 -11.92
N TRP A 142 -1.73 19.03 -11.59
CA TRP A 142 -0.48 19.26 -12.32
C TRP A 142 -0.60 18.88 -13.80
N ILE A 143 -1.21 17.73 -14.13
CA ILE A 143 -1.41 17.31 -15.53
C ILE A 143 -2.28 18.32 -16.27
N MET A 144 -3.39 18.77 -15.67
CA MET A 144 -4.27 19.75 -16.29
C MET A 144 -3.61 21.10 -16.52
N ASP A 145 -2.76 21.54 -15.59
CA ASP A 145 -2.11 22.85 -15.67
C ASP A 145 -0.89 22.87 -16.60
N ASN A 146 -0.21 21.74 -16.77
CA ASN A 146 1.08 21.70 -17.49
C ASN A 146 1.02 21.03 -18.86
N ILE A 147 -0.02 20.26 -19.16
CA ILE A 147 -0.14 19.61 -20.48
C ILE A 147 -1.07 20.44 -21.36
N PRO A 148 -0.56 20.93 -22.53
CA PRO A 148 -1.33 21.82 -23.39
C PRO A 148 -2.69 21.26 -23.82
N GLY A 149 -3.75 22.04 -23.62
CA GLY A 149 -5.11 21.72 -24.03
C GLY A 149 -5.87 20.72 -23.13
N VAL A 150 -5.20 20.13 -22.13
CA VAL A 150 -5.84 19.13 -21.25
C VAL A 150 -6.90 19.76 -20.36
N ARG A 151 -6.63 20.95 -19.78
CA ARG A 151 -7.62 21.65 -18.93
C ARG A 151 -8.91 21.94 -19.68
N GLN A 152 -8.82 22.53 -20.86
CA GLN A 152 -10.00 22.84 -21.70
C GLN A 152 -10.79 21.60 -22.07
N ARG A 153 -10.09 20.48 -22.32
CA ARG A 153 -10.75 19.20 -22.62
C ARG A 153 -11.44 18.61 -21.40
N ALA A 154 -10.82 18.74 -20.21
CA ALA A 154 -11.41 18.32 -18.93
C ALA A 154 -12.70 19.09 -18.63
N GLU A 155 -12.68 20.43 -18.78
CA GLU A 155 -13.82 21.32 -18.60
C GLU A 155 -14.99 21.03 -19.58
N ARG A 156 -14.69 20.50 -20.78
CA ARG A 156 -15.70 20.05 -21.74
C ARG A 156 -16.18 18.63 -21.52
N GLY A 157 -15.73 17.93 -20.46
CA GLY A 157 -16.12 16.55 -20.17
C GLY A 157 -15.58 15.50 -21.14
N GLU A 158 -14.52 15.83 -21.90
CA GLU A 158 -13.93 14.93 -22.89
C GLU A 158 -12.97 13.91 -22.29
N LEU A 159 -12.59 14.08 -21.00
CA LEU A 159 -11.61 13.27 -20.34
C LEU A 159 -12.22 12.48 -19.18
N CYS A 160 -11.53 11.43 -18.78
CA CYS A 160 -11.67 10.70 -17.54
C CYS A 160 -10.39 10.80 -16.74
N ALA A 161 -10.49 10.80 -15.42
CA ALA A 161 -9.38 10.66 -14.51
C ALA A 161 -9.62 9.52 -13.52
N GLY A 162 -8.58 9.03 -12.92
CA GLY A 162 -8.67 8.06 -11.83
C GLY A 162 -7.31 7.59 -11.36
N THR A 163 -7.36 6.67 -10.44
CA THR A 163 -6.24 5.84 -10.02
C THR A 163 -6.15 4.59 -10.90
N VAL A 164 -5.18 3.73 -10.64
CA VAL A 164 -4.90 2.57 -11.52
C VAL A 164 -6.09 1.60 -11.59
N ASP A 165 -6.84 1.43 -10.50
CA ASP A 165 -8.08 0.65 -10.49
C ASP A 165 -9.09 1.15 -11.54
N SER A 166 -9.36 2.46 -11.56
CA SER A 166 -10.28 3.07 -12.52
C SER A 166 -9.82 2.86 -13.96
N TRP A 167 -8.52 2.99 -14.21
CA TRP A 167 -7.90 2.74 -15.51
C TRP A 167 -8.08 1.28 -15.95
N LEU A 168 -7.84 0.33 -15.05
CA LEU A 168 -7.99 -1.10 -15.34
C LEU A 168 -9.46 -1.47 -15.57
N ILE A 169 -10.37 -1.02 -14.71
CA ILE A 169 -11.82 -1.28 -14.85
C ILE A 169 -12.32 -0.70 -16.18
N TRP A 170 -11.92 0.54 -16.50
CA TRP A 170 -12.27 1.15 -17.79
C TRP A 170 -11.87 0.28 -18.97
N ASN A 171 -10.61 -0.15 -19.03
CA ASN A 171 -10.09 -0.96 -20.13
C ASN A 171 -10.72 -2.36 -20.17
N LEU A 172 -10.84 -3.04 -19.02
CA LEU A 172 -11.45 -4.37 -18.92
C LEU A 172 -12.92 -4.37 -19.38
N THR A 173 -13.64 -3.26 -19.16
CA THR A 173 -15.04 -3.13 -19.56
C THR A 173 -15.24 -2.51 -20.96
N GLY A 174 -14.15 -2.29 -21.71
CA GLY A 174 -14.21 -1.71 -23.05
C GLY A 174 -14.71 -0.26 -23.06
N GLY A 175 -14.34 0.53 -22.07
CA GLY A 175 -14.69 1.94 -21.95
C GLY A 175 -16.13 2.22 -21.46
N LYS A 176 -16.83 1.23 -20.95
CA LYS A 176 -18.25 1.36 -20.55
C LYS A 176 -18.44 1.77 -19.10
N VAL A 177 -17.44 1.53 -18.23
CA VAL A 177 -17.56 1.74 -16.77
C VAL A 177 -16.41 2.62 -16.31
N HIS A 178 -16.75 3.75 -15.66
CA HIS A 178 -15.79 4.68 -15.07
C HIS A 178 -16.09 4.80 -13.57
N VAL A 179 -15.48 3.91 -12.80
CA VAL A 179 -15.66 3.80 -11.34
C VAL A 179 -14.34 3.69 -10.63
N THR A 180 -14.35 3.95 -9.34
CA THR A 180 -13.28 3.64 -8.37
C THR A 180 -13.91 3.05 -7.12
N ASP A 181 -13.12 2.35 -6.31
CA ASP A 181 -13.58 1.90 -5.00
C ASP A 181 -13.31 2.95 -3.91
N TYR A 182 -14.01 2.83 -2.78
CA TYR A 182 -13.89 3.80 -1.68
C TYR A 182 -12.49 3.85 -1.06
N SER A 183 -11.73 2.74 -1.07
CA SER A 183 -10.38 2.75 -0.52
C SER A 183 -9.41 3.55 -1.39
N ASN A 184 -9.45 3.39 -2.71
CA ASN A 184 -8.68 4.20 -3.66
C ASN A 184 -9.15 5.67 -3.66
N ALA A 185 -10.46 5.92 -3.70
CA ALA A 185 -11.02 7.26 -3.65
C ALA A 185 -10.53 8.03 -2.41
N SER A 186 -10.48 7.37 -1.24
CA SER A 186 -10.03 7.99 0.02
C SER A 186 -8.55 8.40 0.01
N ARG A 187 -7.77 8.04 -1.01
CA ARG A 187 -6.34 8.40 -1.16
C ARG A 187 -6.10 9.57 -2.11
N THR A 188 -7.12 10.28 -2.50
CA THR A 188 -7.03 11.31 -3.55
C THR A 188 -6.88 12.75 -3.05
N MET A 189 -7.16 13.05 -1.80
CA MET A 189 -7.43 14.39 -1.22
C MET A 189 -8.67 15.09 -1.81
N LEU A 190 -9.53 14.37 -2.52
CA LEU A 190 -10.74 14.89 -3.14
C LEU A 190 -12.01 14.28 -2.55
N PHE A 191 -11.84 13.16 -1.84
CA PHE A 191 -12.94 12.33 -1.34
C PHE A 191 -13.19 12.58 0.14
N ASN A 192 -14.45 12.86 0.48
CA ASN A 192 -14.87 13.05 1.85
C ASN A 192 -15.21 11.69 2.47
N ILE A 193 -14.37 11.25 3.42
CA ILE A 193 -14.52 9.93 4.05
C ILE A 193 -15.73 9.79 4.96
N HIS A 194 -16.37 10.90 5.36
CA HIS A 194 -17.57 10.89 6.19
C HIS A 194 -18.84 10.73 5.35
N THR A 195 -18.89 11.37 4.17
CA THR A 195 -20.05 11.31 3.27
C THR A 195 -19.91 10.24 2.20
N LEU A 196 -18.72 9.69 2.02
CA LEU A 196 -18.34 8.71 0.97
C LEU A 196 -18.66 9.24 -0.45
N GLN A 197 -18.36 10.53 -0.67
CA GLN A 197 -18.56 11.23 -1.93
C GLN A 197 -17.35 12.13 -2.24
N TRP A 198 -17.18 12.48 -3.51
CA TRP A 198 -16.28 13.55 -3.89
C TRP A 198 -16.71 14.85 -3.22
N ASP A 199 -15.76 15.58 -2.61
CA ASP A 199 -16.05 16.82 -1.89
C ASP A 199 -15.94 18.01 -2.85
N PRO A 200 -17.06 18.75 -3.11
CA PRO A 200 -17.05 19.87 -4.04
C PRO A 200 -16.07 20.99 -3.64
N ALA A 201 -15.90 21.23 -2.34
CA ALA A 201 -14.99 22.27 -1.87
C ALA A 201 -13.53 21.89 -2.11
N LEU A 202 -13.15 20.63 -1.91
CA LEU A 202 -11.81 20.13 -2.21
C LEU A 202 -11.54 20.11 -3.72
N CYS A 203 -12.52 19.67 -4.52
CA CYS A 203 -12.43 19.73 -5.98
C CYS A 203 -12.22 21.15 -6.48
N THR A 204 -12.96 22.14 -5.92
CA THR A 204 -12.82 23.55 -6.24
C THR A 204 -11.44 24.09 -5.82
N ALA A 205 -10.98 23.76 -4.61
CA ALA A 205 -9.68 24.22 -4.11
C ALA A 205 -8.50 23.72 -4.96
N LEU A 206 -8.64 22.51 -5.54
CA LEU A 206 -7.66 21.91 -6.46
C LEU A 206 -7.98 22.22 -7.94
N ASP A 207 -9.05 22.95 -8.22
CA ASP A 207 -9.48 23.32 -9.57
C ASP A 207 -9.65 22.07 -10.49
N ILE A 208 -10.36 21.06 -9.95
CA ILE A 208 -10.63 19.79 -10.61
C ILE A 208 -12.13 19.67 -10.92
N PRO A 209 -12.53 19.60 -12.20
CA PRO A 209 -13.91 19.34 -12.59
C PRO A 209 -14.40 18.01 -12.03
N MET A 210 -15.56 17.98 -11.36
CA MET A 210 -16.08 16.77 -10.74
C MET A 210 -16.48 15.70 -11.78
N ASP A 211 -16.92 16.10 -12.98
CA ASP A 211 -17.26 15.20 -14.10
C ASP A 211 -16.05 14.41 -14.65
N LEU A 212 -14.85 14.83 -14.29
CA LEU A 212 -13.62 14.15 -14.61
C LEU A 212 -13.43 12.88 -13.76
N LEU A 213 -14.00 12.87 -12.55
CA LEU A 213 -13.77 11.84 -11.54
C LEU A 213 -14.67 10.61 -11.74
N PRO A 214 -14.18 9.40 -11.38
CA PRO A 214 -14.96 8.17 -11.47
C PRO A 214 -16.08 8.13 -10.42
N GLU A 215 -17.13 7.36 -10.66
CA GLU A 215 -18.16 7.09 -9.66
C GLU A 215 -17.57 6.23 -8.53
N PRO A 216 -17.62 6.67 -7.23
CA PRO A 216 -17.17 5.87 -6.12
C PRO A 216 -18.12 4.70 -5.85
N LYS A 217 -17.59 3.50 -5.67
CA LYS A 217 -18.33 2.24 -5.46
C LYS A 217 -17.83 1.49 -4.23
N SER A 218 -18.64 0.53 -3.78
CA SER A 218 -18.24 -0.46 -2.78
C SER A 218 -17.00 -1.25 -3.23
N ASN A 219 -16.18 -1.69 -2.29
CA ASN A 219 -15.03 -2.55 -2.60
C ASN A 219 -15.44 -3.96 -3.09
N SER A 220 -16.69 -4.35 -2.88
CA SER A 220 -17.22 -5.65 -3.24
C SER A 220 -18.60 -5.49 -3.88
N GLU A 221 -18.64 -5.28 -5.19
CA GLU A 221 -19.83 -5.29 -6.02
C GLU A 221 -19.43 -5.53 -7.49
N VAL A 222 -20.39 -5.93 -8.32
CA VAL A 222 -20.15 -6.08 -9.76
C VAL A 222 -20.14 -4.69 -10.42
N TYR A 223 -18.98 -4.23 -10.84
CA TYR A 223 -18.80 -2.95 -11.54
C TYR A 223 -19.19 -3.03 -13.02
N GLY A 224 -18.93 -4.17 -13.64
CA GLY A 224 -19.17 -4.43 -15.04
C GLY A 224 -18.67 -5.83 -15.42
N HIS A 225 -18.52 -6.08 -16.71
CA HIS A 225 -18.08 -7.37 -17.24
C HIS A 225 -16.95 -7.17 -18.23
N LEU A 226 -16.05 -8.13 -18.31
CA LEU A 226 -15.00 -8.16 -19.31
C LEU A 226 -15.60 -8.02 -20.71
N ALA A 227 -15.13 -7.02 -21.45
CA ALA A 227 -15.65 -6.75 -22.79
C ALA A 227 -15.27 -7.86 -23.77
N SER A 228 -16.13 -8.10 -24.74
CA SER A 228 -15.78 -8.96 -25.89
C SER A 228 -14.74 -8.28 -26.76
N GLY A 229 -13.82 -9.07 -27.32
CA GLY A 229 -12.80 -8.58 -28.26
C GLY A 229 -11.63 -7.85 -27.63
N LEU A 230 -11.39 -8.04 -26.32
CA LEU A 230 -10.14 -7.62 -25.68
C LEU A 230 -9.02 -8.57 -26.14
N PRO A 231 -7.98 -8.07 -26.85
CA PRO A 231 -6.91 -8.92 -27.36
C PRO A 231 -6.20 -9.66 -26.21
N GLY A 232 -6.14 -10.99 -26.33
CA GLY A 232 -5.54 -11.88 -25.33
C GLY A 232 -6.45 -12.24 -24.15
N LEU A 233 -7.72 -11.79 -24.14
CA LEU A 233 -8.73 -12.11 -23.12
C LEU A 233 -10.06 -12.53 -23.73
N GLU A 234 -10.06 -13.00 -24.99
CA GLU A 234 -11.27 -13.32 -25.75
C GLU A 234 -12.16 -14.35 -25.05
N ASP A 235 -11.54 -15.37 -24.44
CA ASP A 235 -12.22 -16.46 -23.76
C ASP A 235 -12.77 -16.07 -22.35
N LEU A 236 -12.39 -14.87 -21.87
CA LEU A 236 -12.84 -14.33 -20.59
C LEU A 236 -14.01 -13.33 -20.73
N ALA A 237 -14.49 -13.11 -21.96
CA ALA A 237 -15.58 -12.16 -22.20
C ALA A 237 -16.82 -12.48 -21.35
N GLY A 238 -17.39 -11.47 -20.73
CA GLY A 238 -18.58 -11.60 -19.89
C GLY A 238 -18.31 -11.98 -18.43
N ILE A 239 -17.08 -12.28 -18.03
CA ILE A 239 -16.73 -12.50 -16.61
C ILE A 239 -16.88 -11.19 -15.84
N PRO A 240 -17.53 -11.19 -14.65
CA PRO A 240 -17.68 -10.00 -13.82
C PRO A 240 -16.34 -9.40 -13.36
N VAL A 241 -16.19 -8.09 -13.44
CA VAL A 241 -15.17 -7.30 -12.73
C VAL A 241 -15.85 -6.79 -11.46
N CYS A 242 -15.45 -7.29 -10.27
CA CYS A 242 -16.35 -7.23 -9.12
C CYS A 242 -15.70 -7.08 -7.75
N GLY A 243 -14.44 -6.76 -7.66
CA GLY A 243 -13.74 -6.46 -6.42
C GLY A 243 -12.62 -5.47 -6.69
N SER A 244 -12.48 -4.43 -5.86
CA SER A 244 -11.38 -3.48 -5.99
C SER A 244 -10.97 -2.92 -4.64
N ALA A 245 -9.66 -2.84 -4.41
CA ALA A 245 -9.09 -2.14 -3.26
C ALA A 245 -7.65 -1.70 -3.54
N GLY A 246 -7.24 -0.58 -2.95
CA GLY A 246 -5.83 -0.21 -2.89
C GLY A 246 -5.00 -1.32 -2.23
N ASP A 247 -3.74 -1.47 -2.65
CA ASP A 247 -2.86 -2.59 -2.27
C ASP A 247 -2.77 -2.83 -0.75
N GLN A 248 -2.66 -1.77 0.02
CA GLN A 248 -2.52 -1.86 1.47
C GLN A 248 -3.84 -2.23 2.16
N GLN A 249 -4.97 -1.70 1.66
CA GLN A 249 -6.31 -2.07 2.12
C GLN A 249 -6.67 -3.49 1.71
N SER A 250 -6.29 -3.89 0.51
CA SER A 250 -6.45 -5.28 0.04
C SER A 250 -5.66 -6.25 0.93
N ALA A 251 -4.42 -5.91 1.29
CA ALA A 251 -3.62 -6.70 2.22
C ALA A 251 -4.26 -6.78 3.62
N LEU A 252 -4.81 -5.68 4.13
CA LEU A 252 -5.54 -5.66 5.40
C LEU A 252 -6.74 -6.61 5.37
N PHE A 253 -7.50 -6.59 4.26
CA PHE A 253 -8.64 -7.47 4.03
C PHE A 253 -8.21 -8.92 3.87
N GLY A 254 -7.19 -9.20 3.05
CA GLY A 254 -6.66 -10.53 2.80
C GLY A 254 -5.98 -11.17 4.01
N GLN A 255 -5.47 -10.36 4.93
CA GLN A 255 -5.03 -10.79 6.27
C GLN A 255 -6.19 -11.07 7.22
N ALA A 256 -7.45 -10.90 6.77
CA ALA A 256 -8.65 -11.06 7.60
C ALA A 256 -8.65 -10.19 8.87
N CYS A 257 -8.10 -8.97 8.80
CA CYS A 257 -8.13 -8.02 9.91
C CYS A 257 -9.53 -7.39 10.06
N PHE A 258 -10.55 -8.20 10.28
CA PHE A 258 -11.96 -7.81 10.24
C PHE A 258 -12.47 -7.17 11.52
N THR A 259 -11.75 -7.31 12.63
CA THR A 259 -12.13 -6.78 13.93
C THR A 259 -11.30 -5.53 14.28
N PRO A 260 -11.91 -4.47 14.85
CA PRO A 260 -11.16 -3.32 15.34
C PRO A 260 -10.01 -3.74 16.29
N GLY A 261 -8.86 -3.10 16.16
CA GLY A 261 -7.64 -3.47 16.90
C GLY A 261 -6.77 -4.52 16.21
N GLN A 262 -7.23 -5.16 15.14
CA GLN A 262 -6.37 -5.98 14.30
C GLN A 262 -5.65 -5.12 13.26
N ALA A 263 -4.36 -5.41 13.06
CA ALA A 263 -3.54 -4.70 12.09
C ALA A 263 -2.69 -5.65 11.27
N LYS A 264 -2.34 -5.16 10.10
CA LYS A 264 -1.31 -5.79 9.27
C LYS A 264 -0.08 -4.89 9.14
N ASN A 265 1.09 -5.48 8.97
CA ASN A 265 2.30 -4.78 8.55
C ASN A 265 2.95 -5.51 7.37
N THR A 266 3.07 -4.84 6.24
CA THR A 266 3.78 -5.36 5.07
C THR A 266 5.24 -4.93 5.15
N TYR A 267 6.15 -5.89 5.31
CA TYR A 267 7.60 -5.68 5.36
C TYR A 267 8.19 -5.77 3.95
N GLY A 268 8.09 -4.69 3.21
CA GLY A 268 8.66 -4.52 1.87
C GLY A 268 9.95 -3.70 1.88
N THR A 269 10.17 -2.84 0.88
CA THR A 269 11.23 -1.83 0.86
C THR A 269 11.14 -0.92 2.09
N GLY A 270 9.92 -0.46 2.40
CA GLY A 270 9.51 0.12 3.68
C GLY A 270 8.54 -0.79 4.41
N CYS A 271 7.97 -0.32 5.53
CA CYS A 271 6.84 -0.96 6.18
C CYS A 271 5.58 -0.10 6.05
N PHE A 272 4.47 -0.76 5.76
CA PHE A 272 3.15 -0.13 5.73
C PHE A 272 2.24 -0.84 6.73
N THR A 273 1.97 -0.16 7.84
CA THR A 273 1.12 -0.68 8.90
C THR A 273 -0.26 -0.07 8.78
N LEU A 274 -1.28 -0.92 8.63
CA LEU A 274 -2.68 -0.51 8.65
C LEU A 274 -3.40 -1.22 9.78
N MET A 275 -4.17 -0.45 10.55
CA MET A 275 -5.00 -0.94 11.66
C MET A 275 -6.47 -0.68 11.36
N ASN A 276 -7.29 -1.71 11.48
CA ASN A 276 -8.74 -1.57 11.47
C ASN A 276 -9.17 -0.79 12.73
N VAL A 277 -9.79 0.37 12.55
CA VAL A 277 -10.27 1.24 13.64
C VAL A 277 -11.79 1.24 13.80
N GLY A 278 -12.50 0.36 13.08
CA GLY A 278 -13.95 0.24 13.13
C GLY A 278 -14.67 1.10 12.11
N ASP A 279 -15.92 1.45 12.40
CA ASP A 279 -16.88 2.12 11.52
C ASP A 279 -16.86 3.65 11.61
N THR A 280 -16.02 4.20 12.43
CA THR A 280 -15.87 5.64 12.64
C THR A 280 -14.45 6.08 12.32
N PRO A 281 -14.26 7.09 11.43
CA PRO A 281 -12.92 7.55 11.10
C PRO A 281 -12.24 8.24 12.29
N VAL A 282 -10.96 7.98 12.46
CA VAL A 282 -10.15 8.52 13.55
C VAL A 282 -9.31 9.67 13.03
N ARG A 283 -9.31 10.79 13.73
CA ARG A 283 -8.37 11.87 13.48
C ARG A 283 -7.08 11.64 14.25
N SER A 284 -6.00 11.33 13.53
CA SER A 284 -4.69 11.21 14.15
C SER A 284 -4.13 12.55 14.62
N ARG A 285 -3.51 12.55 15.81
CA ARG A 285 -2.73 13.68 16.36
C ARG A 285 -1.22 13.49 16.17
N SER A 286 -0.84 12.29 15.70
CA SER A 286 0.55 11.86 15.57
C SER A 286 1.03 11.85 14.12
N GLY A 287 0.25 12.44 13.19
CA GLY A 287 0.59 12.50 11.77
C GLY A 287 0.36 11.20 10.99
N LEU A 288 -0.41 10.26 11.55
CA LEU A 288 -0.90 9.11 10.81
C LEU A 288 -2.03 9.54 9.88
N VAL A 289 -2.33 8.74 8.87
CA VAL A 289 -3.42 9.03 7.95
C VAL A 289 -4.56 8.05 8.14
N THR A 290 -5.79 8.56 8.05
CA THR A 290 -7.00 7.74 8.06
C THR A 290 -7.54 7.63 6.64
N SER A 291 -7.96 6.44 6.26
CA SER A 291 -8.60 6.18 4.97
C SER A 291 -9.71 5.16 5.13
N VAL A 292 -10.54 5.00 4.09
CA VAL A 292 -11.46 3.86 4.05
C VAL A 292 -10.63 2.59 3.91
N GLY A 293 -10.81 1.66 4.83
CA GLY A 293 -10.25 0.30 4.75
C GLY A 293 -10.96 -0.50 3.68
N TRP A 294 -12.27 -0.59 3.80
CA TRP A 294 -13.20 -1.15 2.81
C TRP A 294 -14.64 -0.76 3.11
N GLN A 295 -15.49 -0.90 2.09
CA GLN A 295 -16.93 -0.99 2.28
C GLN A 295 -17.45 -2.27 1.62
N VAL A 296 -18.16 -3.09 2.39
CA VAL A 296 -18.83 -4.32 1.93
C VAL A 296 -20.24 -4.35 2.52
N ALA A 297 -21.24 -4.67 1.70
CA ALA A 297 -22.64 -4.73 2.12
C ALA A 297 -23.10 -3.47 2.89
N ARG A 298 -22.69 -2.28 2.45
CA ARG A 298 -22.96 -0.96 3.05
C ARG A 298 -22.35 -0.73 4.43
N LYS A 299 -21.48 -1.61 4.90
CA LYS A 299 -20.70 -1.41 6.13
C LYS A 299 -19.34 -0.87 5.76
N THR A 300 -19.02 0.33 6.20
CA THR A 300 -17.72 0.96 5.99
C THR A 300 -16.83 0.69 7.19
N VAL A 301 -15.60 0.30 6.92
CA VAL A 301 -14.54 0.14 7.92
C VAL A 301 -13.43 1.12 7.56
N TYR A 302 -12.91 1.80 8.56
CA TYR A 302 -11.78 2.73 8.42
C TYR A 302 -10.48 2.10 8.88
N ALA A 303 -9.39 2.54 8.26
CA ALA A 303 -8.05 2.12 8.61
C ALA A 303 -7.19 3.33 8.98
N LEU A 304 -6.45 3.19 10.08
CA LEU A 304 -5.38 4.10 10.46
C LEU A 304 -4.08 3.56 9.88
N GLU A 305 -3.34 4.40 9.16
CA GLU A 305 -2.13 4.01 8.42
C GLU A 305 -0.93 4.82 8.87
N GLY A 306 0.18 4.12 9.03
CA GLY A 306 1.50 4.71 9.18
C GLY A 306 2.53 3.97 8.33
N SER A 307 3.56 4.70 7.90
CA SER A 307 4.58 4.19 7.01
C SER A 307 5.98 4.39 7.58
N VAL A 308 6.79 3.36 7.46
CA VAL A 308 8.24 3.39 7.68
C VAL A 308 8.91 3.34 6.31
N PHE A 309 9.77 4.31 6.00
CA PHE A 309 10.31 4.46 4.64
C PHE A 309 11.40 3.43 4.32
N ASN A 310 12.19 3.04 5.31
CA ASN A 310 13.34 2.16 5.14
C ASN A 310 13.23 0.93 6.05
N ALA A 311 12.92 -0.21 5.47
CA ALA A 311 12.86 -1.51 6.14
C ALA A 311 13.72 -2.53 5.38
N GLY A 312 13.18 -3.28 4.45
CA GLY A 312 13.93 -4.20 3.60
C GLY A 312 15.01 -3.50 2.77
N SER A 313 14.83 -2.22 2.43
CA SER A 313 15.86 -1.38 1.80
C SER A 313 17.12 -1.26 2.66
N THR A 314 17.02 -1.34 3.99
CA THR A 314 18.19 -1.31 4.87
C THR A 314 19.00 -2.62 4.78
N ILE A 315 18.33 -3.75 4.59
CA ILE A 315 18.99 -5.05 4.33
C ILE A 315 19.65 -5.04 2.95
N GLN A 316 18.95 -4.47 1.94
CA GLN A 316 19.51 -4.29 0.60
C GLN A 316 20.75 -3.40 0.62
N TRP A 317 20.70 -2.28 1.33
CA TRP A 317 21.84 -1.38 1.51
C TRP A 317 23.06 -2.09 2.14
N LEU A 318 22.85 -2.95 3.15
CA LEU A 318 23.91 -3.78 3.73
C LEU A 318 24.54 -4.71 2.70
N ARG A 319 23.73 -5.25 1.77
CA ARG A 319 24.19 -6.16 0.71
C ARG A 319 24.85 -5.43 -0.44
N ASP A 320 24.15 -4.45 -1.02
CA ASP A 320 24.50 -3.90 -2.33
C ASP A 320 25.54 -2.77 -2.23
N GLU A 321 25.45 -1.93 -1.19
CA GLU A 321 26.33 -0.78 -1.03
C GLU A 321 27.49 -1.04 -0.06
N LEU A 322 27.23 -1.71 1.07
CA LEU A 322 28.29 -2.00 2.03
C LEU A 322 29.00 -3.34 1.79
N GLY A 323 28.40 -4.27 1.06
CA GLY A 323 28.98 -5.59 0.80
C GLY A 323 29.22 -6.44 2.06
N LEU A 324 28.49 -6.16 3.15
CA LEU A 324 28.68 -6.87 4.43
C LEU A 324 27.99 -8.24 4.45
N ILE A 325 27.00 -8.43 3.59
CA ILE A 325 26.26 -9.68 3.40
C ILE A 325 26.11 -9.97 1.90
N GLN A 326 25.86 -11.23 1.54
CA GLN A 326 25.57 -11.65 0.16
C GLN A 326 24.07 -11.83 -0.11
N SER A 327 23.27 -12.02 0.95
CA SER A 327 21.84 -12.27 0.84
C SER A 327 21.11 -11.93 2.15
N ALA A 328 19.80 -11.73 2.10
CA ALA A 328 19.00 -11.52 3.31
C ALA A 328 19.08 -12.70 4.30
N PRO A 329 19.03 -13.98 3.89
CA PRO A 329 19.28 -15.10 4.81
C PRO A 329 20.66 -15.08 5.49
N GLU A 330 21.68 -14.48 4.87
CA GLU A 330 22.98 -14.29 5.55
C GLU A 330 22.89 -13.23 6.64
N CYS A 331 22.08 -12.19 6.44
CA CYS A 331 21.80 -11.20 7.49
C CYS A 331 21.24 -11.86 8.74
N ASP A 332 20.24 -12.73 8.56
CA ASP A 332 19.63 -13.49 9.66
C ASP A 332 20.65 -14.35 10.40
N ARG A 333 21.42 -15.17 9.66
CA ARG A 333 22.48 -16.03 10.26
C ARG A 333 23.53 -15.24 11.05
N LEU A 334 23.96 -14.09 10.52
CA LEU A 334 24.88 -13.20 11.24
C LEU A 334 24.25 -12.63 12.49
N ALA A 335 23.02 -12.16 12.41
CA ALA A 335 22.29 -11.61 13.53
C ALA A 335 22.02 -12.65 14.65
N GLU A 336 21.80 -13.91 14.27
CA GLU A 336 21.64 -15.04 15.20
C GLU A 336 22.96 -15.47 15.86
N SER A 337 24.10 -15.19 15.23
CA SER A 337 25.42 -15.56 15.76
C SER A 337 25.88 -14.72 16.96
N VAL A 338 25.15 -13.66 17.29
CA VAL A 338 25.40 -12.77 18.42
C VAL A 338 24.17 -12.65 19.32
N PRO A 339 24.32 -12.49 20.63
CA PRO A 339 23.16 -12.41 21.53
C PRO A 339 22.33 -11.12 21.33
N ASP A 340 22.99 -10.02 20.96
CA ASP A 340 22.40 -8.71 20.73
C ASP A 340 23.28 -7.88 19.78
N SER A 341 22.93 -6.64 19.50
CA SER A 341 23.71 -5.75 18.64
C SER A 341 24.99 -5.18 19.28
N GLY A 342 25.36 -5.61 20.48
CA GLY A 342 26.54 -5.10 21.21
C GLY A 342 26.49 -3.59 21.50
N GLY A 343 25.28 -3.04 21.59
CA GLY A 343 25.05 -1.60 21.77
C GLY A 343 25.08 -0.78 20.47
N VAL A 344 25.31 -1.41 19.34
CA VAL A 344 25.22 -0.76 18.00
C VAL A 344 23.77 -0.49 17.69
N VAL A 345 23.46 0.72 17.22
CA VAL A 345 22.15 1.10 16.73
C VAL A 345 22.30 1.74 15.34
N VAL A 346 21.50 1.25 14.38
CA VAL A 346 21.39 1.81 13.04
C VAL A 346 20.08 2.60 12.94
N VAL A 347 20.15 3.86 12.55
CA VAL A 347 18.97 4.68 12.21
C VAL A 347 18.95 4.84 10.70
N PRO A 348 18.03 4.18 9.96
CA PRO A 348 18.08 4.12 8.49
C PRO A 348 17.35 5.31 7.86
N ALA A 349 17.66 6.53 8.26
CA ALA A 349 17.06 7.75 7.75
C ALA A 349 17.65 8.16 6.39
N PHE A 350 17.73 7.25 5.40
CA PHE A 350 18.35 7.51 4.10
C PHE A 350 17.66 8.64 3.33
N THR A 351 16.34 8.75 3.48
CA THR A 351 15.48 9.78 2.86
C THR A 351 14.74 10.61 3.90
N GLY A 352 15.26 10.70 5.12
CA GLY A 352 14.58 11.27 6.28
C GLY A 352 13.81 10.22 7.07
N LEU A 353 13.09 10.68 8.09
CA LEU A 353 12.24 9.86 8.96
C LEU A 353 10.77 10.17 8.70
N GLY A 354 9.94 9.13 8.57
CA GLY A 354 8.49 9.23 8.52
C GLY A 354 7.85 9.35 9.91
N ALA A 355 6.60 8.89 10.02
CA ALA A 355 5.90 8.88 11.31
C ALA A 355 6.66 8.07 12.37
N PRO A 356 6.68 8.52 13.63
CA PRO A 356 6.06 9.73 14.16
C PRO A 356 6.95 10.98 14.10
N TYR A 357 8.15 10.87 13.56
CA TYR A 357 9.20 11.91 13.65
C TYR A 357 9.06 13.04 12.63
N TRP A 358 8.63 12.72 11.40
CA TRP A 358 8.42 13.65 10.28
C TRP A 358 9.59 14.61 10.05
N ASP A 359 10.81 14.06 10.02
CA ASP A 359 12.05 14.81 9.81
C ASP A 359 12.70 14.46 8.46
N MET A 360 12.51 15.31 7.47
CA MET A 360 13.10 15.15 6.15
C MET A 360 14.60 15.51 6.10
N TYR A 361 15.12 16.15 7.14
CA TYR A 361 16.53 16.54 7.28
C TYR A 361 17.36 15.52 8.04
N ALA A 362 16.74 14.52 8.66
CA ALA A 362 17.43 13.40 9.26
C ALA A 362 18.23 12.61 8.22
N ARG A 363 19.35 12.04 8.62
CA ARG A 363 20.16 11.14 7.78
C ARG A 363 20.55 9.88 8.51
N GLY A 364 20.84 8.82 7.70
CA GLY A 364 21.28 7.53 8.19
C GLY A 364 22.45 7.65 9.15
N THR A 365 22.36 7.01 10.31
CA THR A 365 23.33 7.16 11.39
C THR A 365 23.60 5.80 12.03
N ILE A 366 24.85 5.50 12.33
CA ILE A 366 25.26 4.33 13.10
C ILE A 366 25.97 4.84 14.38
N VAL A 367 25.47 4.44 15.54
CA VAL A 367 26.06 4.80 16.84
C VAL A 367 26.34 3.56 17.68
N GLY A 368 27.14 3.72 18.74
CA GLY A 368 27.44 2.63 19.68
C GLY A 368 28.55 1.69 19.23
N LEU A 369 29.29 2.00 18.18
CA LEU A 369 30.41 1.20 17.71
C LEU A 369 31.54 1.20 18.75
N THR A 370 32.09 0.02 18.98
CA THR A 370 33.30 -0.20 19.77
C THR A 370 34.32 -0.99 18.93
N ARG A 371 35.54 -1.13 19.42
CA ARG A 371 36.55 -1.96 18.74
C ARG A 371 36.13 -3.44 18.62
N GLY A 372 35.23 -3.91 19.47
CA GLY A 372 34.68 -5.26 19.44
C GLY A 372 33.48 -5.43 18.52
N SER A 373 32.95 -4.35 17.93
CA SER A 373 31.83 -4.44 17.02
C SER A 373 32.22 -5.14 15.72
N THR A 374 31.42 -6.13 15.32
CA THR A 374 31.65 -6.96 14.13
C THR A 374 30.52 -6.76 13.13
N LYS A 375 30.65 -7.30 11.90
CA LYS A 375 29.57 -7.32 10.92
C LYS A 375 28.28 -8.00 11.43
N ALA A 376 28.41 -8.97 12.34
CA ALA A 376 27.26 -9.62 12.96
C ALA A 376 26.45 -8.67 13.84
N HIS A 377 27.11 -7.81 14.61
CA HIS A 377 26.43 -6.78 15.41
C HIS A 377 25.72 -5.74 14.54
N ILE A 378 26.33 -5.39 13.38
CA ILE A 378 25.70 -4.48 12.41
C ILE A 378 24.47 -5.13 11.77
N ALA A 379 24.57 -6.40 11.34
CA ALA A 379 23.46 -7.15 10.78
C ALA A 379 22.29 -7.25 11.80
N ARG A 380 22.63 -7.53 13.07
CA ARG A 380 21.63 -7.55 14.16
C ARG A 380 20.97 -6.19 14.35
N ALA A 381 21.74 -5.11 14.40
CA ALA A 381 21.23 -3.75 14.55
C ALA A 381 20.34 -3.32 13.37
N VAL A 382 20.61 -3.83 12.16
CA VAL A 382 19.74 -3.59 10.97
C VAL A 382 18.40 -4.28 11.11
N LEU A 383 18.33 -5.53 11.59
CA LEU A 383 17.04 -6.18 11.84
C LEU A 383 16.29 -5.49 13.01
N GLU A 384 17.01 -5.15 14.09
CA GLU A 384 16.44 -4.44 15.23
C GLU A 384 15.87 -3.07 14.83
N CYS A 385 16.53 -2.30 13.96
CA CYS A 385 16.04 -0.98 13.55
C CYS A 385 14.71 -1.04 12.79
N ILE A 386 14.45 -2.11 12.02
CA ILE A 386 13.16 -2.32 11.34
C ILE A 386 12.07 -2.53 12.40
N ALA A 387 12.35 -3.34 13.41
CA ALA A 387 11.42 -3.63 14.47
C ALA A 387 11.18 -2.41 15.39
N TYR A 388 12.19 -1.61 15.70
CA TYR A 388 12.04 -0.37 16.49
C TYR A 388 11.16 0.67 15.80
N GLN A 389 11.37 0.91 14.50
CA GLN A 389 10.54 1.83 13.72
C GLN A 389 9.06 1.40 13.73
N THR A 390 8.80 0.10 13.54
CA THR A 390 7.45 -0.46 13.62
C THR A 390 6.87 -0.33 15.04
N ALA A 391 7.68 -0.53 16.09
CA ALA A 391 7.24 -0.36 17.47
C ALA A 391 6.85 1.10 17.77
N ASP A 392 7.64 2.07 17.31
CA ASP A 392 7.30 3.50 17.42
C ASP A 392 5.99 3.83 16.73
N LEU A 393 5.79 3.27 15.52
CA LEU A 393 4.57 3.46 14.76
C LEU A 393 3.35 2.89 15.48
N VAL A 394 3.44 1.64 15.96
CA VAL A 394 2.35 0.98 16.70
C VAL A 394 2.03 1.72 17.99
N ARG A 395 3.05 2.26 18.69
CA ARG A 395 2.84 3.08 19.90
C ARG A 395 1.97 4.29 19.64
N VAL A 396 2.22 5.04 18.55
CA VAL A 396 1.39 6.20 18.20
C VAL A 396 0.03 5.80 17.62
N MET A 397 -0.05 4.66 16.91
CA MET A 397 -1.34 4.09 16.49
C MET A 397 -2.23 3.77 17.68
N ASN A 398 -1.69 3.13 18.70
CA ASN A 398 -2.42 2.81 19.94
C ASN A 398 -2.87 4.07 20.72
N ALA A 399 -2.12 5.16 20.62
CA ALA A 399 -2.49 6.43 21.27
C ALA A 399 -3.63 7.15 20.53
N ASP A 400 -3.72 6.99 19.24
CA ASP A 400 -4.71 7.66 18.39
C ASP A 400 -5.96 6.79 18.15
N ALA A 401 -5.83 5.46 18.15
CA ALA A 401 -6.93 4.53 17.86
C ALA A 401 -7.94 4.41 19.01
N PRO A 402 -9.22 4.10 18.72
CA PRO A 402 -10.26 3.91 19.73
C PRO A 402 -10.08 2.62 20.56
N CYS A 403 -9.26 1.70 20.10
CA CYS A 403 -8.92 0.45 20.76
C CYS A 403 -7.45 0.11 20.52
N PRO A 404 -6.78 -0.55 21.46
CA PRO A 404 -5.37 -0.93 21.30
C PRO A 404 -5.23 -2.03 20.24
N LEU A 405 -4.04 -2.10 19.66
CA LEU A 405 -3.64 -3.23 18.82
C LEU A 405 -3.67 -4.52 19.65
N THR A 406 -4.29 -5.55 19.13
CA THR A 406 -4.41 -6.87 19.79
C THR A 406 -3.48 -7.91 19.20
N GLU A 407 -3.14 -7.76 17.91
CA GLU A 407 -2.37 -8.70 17.12
C GLU A 407 -1.79 -7.98 15.91
N LEU A 408 -0.54 -8.27 15.56
CA LEU A 408 0.06 -7.80 14.32
C LEU A 408 0.20 -8.95 13.31
N ARG A 409 -0.54 -8.89 12.22
CA ARG A 409 -0.42 -9.81 11.10
C ARG A 409 0.62 -9.29 10.12
N VAL A 410 1.50 -10.16 9.65
CA VAL A 410 2.66 -9.71 8.86
C VAL A 410 2.74 -10.39 7.51
N ASP A 411 3.23 -9.67 6.51
CA ASP A 411 3.54 -10.18 5.18
C ASP A 411 4.70 -9.38 4.55
N GLY A 412 4.97 -9.64 3.27
CA GLY A 412 6.08 -9.01 2.56
C GLY A 412 7.41 -9.75 2.74
N GLY A 413 8.39 -9.36 1.92
CA GLY A 413 9.64 -10.12 1.76
C GLY A 413 10.49 -10.27 3.02
N ALA A 414 10.53 -9.25 3.90
CA ALA A 414 11.34 -9.35 5.12
C ALA A 414 10.60 -10.04 6.28
N SER A 415 9.30 -10.32 6.17
CA SER A 415 8.55 -11.09 7.18
C SER A 415 8.96 -12.56 7.27
N VAL A 416 9.72 -13.07 6.28
CA VAL A 416 10.25 -14.44 6.29
C VAL A 416 11.37 -14.65 7.33
N SER A 417 11.97 -13.56 7.84
CA SER A 417 12.99 -13.57 8.88
C SER A 417 12.38 -13.88 10.24
N ASP A 418 12.63 -15.08 10.78
CA ASP A 418 12.11 -15.50 12.08
C ASP A 418 12.68 -14.62 13.22
N ILE A 419 13.96 -14.27 13.12
CA ILE A 419 14.62 -13.41 14.12
C ILE A 419 14.00 -12.00 14.14
N LEU A 420 13.72 -11.42 12.97
CA LEU A 420 13.04 -10.11 12.89
C LEU A 420 11.63 -10.17 13.50
N MET A 421 10.87 -11.22 13.17
CA MET A 421 9.50 -11.38 13.68
C MET A 421 9.48 -11.62 15.20
N GLN A 422 10.46 -12.36 15.74
CA GLN A 422 10.58 -12.54 17.20
C GLN A 422 10.95 -11.24 17.89
N ILE A 423 11.91 -10.48 17.36
CA ILE A 423 12.25 -9.13 17.90
C ILE A 423 11.00 -8.23 17.90
N GLN A 424 10.23 -8.27 16.81
CA GLN A 424 9.01 -7.47 16.69
C GLN A 424 7.97 -7.86 17.74
N ALA A 425 7.75 -9.16 17.97
CA ALA A 425 6.82 -9.65 19.00
C ALA A 425 7.26 -9.23 20.42
N ASP A 426 8.56 -9.32 20.70
CA ASP A 426 9.14 -8.93 21.98
C ASP A 426 8.93 -7.42 22.24
N LEU A 427 9.21 -6.56 21.27
CA LEU A 427 9.08 -5.10 21.39
C LEU A 427 7.64 -4.64 21.50
N LEU A 428 6.72 -5.27 20.78
CA LEU A 428 5.30 -4.92 20.80
C LEU A 428 4.55 -5.48 22.01
N ARG A 429 5.09 -6.51 22.67
CA ARG A 429 4.40 -7.29 23.72
C ARG A 429 3.11 -7.94 23.22
N LEU A 430 3.03 -8.23 21.93
CA LEU A 430 1.85 -8.76 21.22
C LEU A 430 2.24 -9.93 20.32
N PRO A 431 1.28 -10.83 19.99
CA PRO A 431 1.50 -11.84 18.97
C PRO A 431 1.78 -11.20 17.61
N VAL A 432 2.80 -11.72 16.92
CA VAL A 432 3.08 -11.43 15.51
C VAL A 432 2.78 -12.68 14.69
N ASP A 433 1.80 -12.61 13.82
CA ASP A 433 1.24 -13.76 13.08
C ASP A 433 1.58 -13.69 11.61
N ARG A 434 2.46 -14.59 11.16
CA ARG A 434 2.81 -14.77 9.75
C ARG A 434 1.91 -15.81 9.10
N PRO A 435 1.21 -15.49 7.97
CA PRO A 435 0.33 -16.43 7.29
C PRO A 435 1.11 -17.48 6.51
N ALA A 436 0.49 -18.62 6.30
CA ALA A 436 1.02 -19.68 5.44
C ALA A 436 1.08 -19.24 3.96
N GLN A 437 0.15 -18.40 3.54
CA GLN A 437 0.11 -17.80 2.20
C GLN A 437 0.50 -16.32 2.28
N VAL A 438 1.60 -15.98 1.64
CA VAL A 438 2.18 -14.62 1.66
C VAL A 438 1.56 -13.66 0.63
N GLU A 439 0.77 -14.16 -0.33
CA GLU A 439 0.10 -13.35 -1.38
C GLU A 439 -1.20 -12.71 -0.86
N THR A 440 -1.13 -12.11 0.32
CA THR A 440 -2.30 -11.56 1.03
C THR A 440 -2.95 -10.39 0.32
N THR A 441 -2.16 -9.57 -0.38
CA THR A 441 -2.65 -8.45 -1.20
C THR A 441 -3.54 -8.93 -2.33
N ALA A 442 -3.07 -9.89 -3.13
CA ALA A 442 -3.85 -10.47 -4.21
C ALA A 442 -5.07 -11.25 -3.68
N PHE A 443 -4.89 -11.98 -2.57
CA PHE A 443 -6.01 -12.69 -1.95
C PHE A 443 -7.10 -11.74 -1.45
N GLY A 444 -6.75 -10.55 -0.95
CA GLY A 444 -7.73 -9.54 -0.55
C GLY A 444 -8.65 -9.11 -1.71
N ALA A 445 -8.06 -8.87 -2.89
CA ALA A 445 -8.83 -8.56 -4.09
C ALA A 445 -9.70 -9.74 -4.54
N ALA A 446 -9.17 -10.96 -4.50
CA ALA A 446 -9.94 -12.17 -4.78
C ALA A 446 -11.11 -12.33 -3.80
N ALA A 447 -10.87 -12.10 -2.51
CA ALA A 447 -11.88 -12.21 -1.46
C ALA A 447 -13.02 -11.21 -1.65
N LEU A 448 -12.71 -9.95 -1.96
CA LEU A 448 -13.70 -8.92 -2.27
C LEU A 448 -14.53 -9.28 -3.51
N ALA A 449 -13.87 -9.78 -4.56
CA ALA A 449 -14.54 -10.24 -5.76
C ALA A 449 -15.43 -11.47 -5.48
N GLY A 450 -14.90 -12.45 -4.74
CA GLY A 450 -15.64 -13.67 -4.40
C GLY A 450 -16.86 -13.41 -3.53
N LEU A 451 -16.82 -12.43 -2.63
CA LEU A 451 -18.00 -11.98 -1.89
C LEU A 451 -19.05 -11.36 -2.82
N ALA A 452 -18.63 -10.56 -3.81
CA ALA A 452 -19.54 -9.90 -4.74
C ALA A 452 -20.30 -10.87 -5.63
N VAL A 453 -19.69 -12.01 -5.98
CA VAL A 453 -20.28 -13.05 -6.85
C VAL A 453 -20.74 -14.31 -6.08
N GLY A 454 -20.67 -14.30 -4.75
CA GLY A 454 -21.19 -15.36 -3.90
C GLY A 454 -20.36 -16.64 -3.88
N VAL A 455 -19.05 -16.59 -4.18
CA VAL A 455 -18.11 -17.70 -3.98
C VAL A 455 -17.86 -17.92 -2.49
N TRP A 456 -17.79 -16.86 -1.73
CA TRP A 456 -17.75 -16.87 -0.26
C TRP A 456 -18.93 -16.10 0.31
N ASN A 457 -19.48 -16.56 1.46
CA ASN A 457 -20.71 -16.05 2.01
C ASN A 457 -20.53 -14.94 3.06
N GLY A 458 -19.30 -14.72 3.52
CA GLY A 458 -19.05 -13.67 4.53
C GLY A 458 -17.64 -13.72 5.14
N PHE A 459 -17.43 -12.83 6.10
CA PHE A 459 -16.13 -12.60 6.73
C PHE A 459 -15.66 -13.79 7.57
N ASP A 460 -16.56 -14.54 8.21
CA ASP A 460 -16.21 -15.70 9.03
C ASP A 460 -15.62 -16.83 8.15
N GLU A 461 -16.20 -17.06 6.97
CA GLU A 461 -15.69 -18.01 6.02
C GLU A 461 -14.30 -17.59 5.50
N LEU A 462 -14.12 -16.33 5.13
CA LEU A 462 -12.83 -15.79 4.71
C LEU A 462 -11.78 -15.87 5.82
N ALA A 463 -12.15 -15.55 7.06
CA ALA A 463 -11.26 -15.68 8.20
C ALA A 463 -10.80 -17.10 8.44
N ALA A 464 -11.67 -18.10 8.22
CA ALA A 464 -11.33 -19.52 8.34
C ALA A 464 -10.37 -20.03 7.25
N LEU A 465 -10.30 -19.37 6.10
CA LEU A 465 -9.35 -19.70 5.04
C LEU A 465 -7.92 -19.25 5.39
N ARG A 466 -7.79 -18.21 6.21
CA ARG A 466 -6.47 -17.73 6.65
C ARG A 466 -5.85 -18.72 7.63
N ARG A 467 -4.71 -19.27 7.27
CA ARG A 467 -3.93 -20.17 8.13
C ARG A 467 -2.63 -19.49 8.53
N SER A 468 -2.31 -19.53 9.83
CA SER A 468 -1.02 -19.08 10.33
C SER A 468 0.05 -20.12 10.02
N GLN A 469 1.19 -19.66 9.49
CA GLN A 469 2.41 -20.47 9.40
C GLN A 469 3.11 -20.53 10.74
N CYS A 470 3.29 -19.34 11.35
CA CYS A 470 3.97 -19.17 12.62
C CYS A 470 3.39 -17.98 13.38
N VAL A 471 3.21 -18.15 14.69
CA VAL A 471 2.82 -17.08 15.61
C VAL A 471 3.96 -16.86 16.60
N PHE A 472 4.65 -15.74 16.46
CA PHE A 472 5.71 -15.31 17.37
C PHE A 472 5.07 -14.65 18.60
N ARG A 473 5.43 -15.08 19.79
CA ARG A 473 4.94 -14.54 21.04
C ARG A 473 6.09 -13.89 21.82
N PRO A 474 5.82 -12.84 22.62
CA PRO A 474 6.85 -12.20 23.43
C PRO A 474 7.59 -13.22 24.33
N GLN A 475 8.91 -13.19 24.28
CA GLN A 475 9.80 -14.08 25.04
C GLN A 475 10.74 -13.31 25.97
N ARG A 476 11.09 -12.07 25.60
CA ARG A 476 12.00 -11.22 26.40
C ARG A 476 11.22 -10.50 27.49
N GLU A 477 11.93 -10.14 28.56
CA GLU A 477 11.38 -9.31 29.63
C GLU A 477 11.07 -7.89 29.13
N GLU A 478 9.99 -7.31 29.63
CA GLU A 478 9.51 -5.99 29.19
C GLU A 478 10.54 -4.89 29.48
N GLU A 479 11.18 -4.93 30.65
CA GLU A 479 12.20 -3.96 31.07
C GLU A 479 13.38 -3.93 30.07
N ALA A 480 13.81 -5.10 29.56
CA ALA A 480 14.88 -5.19 28.58
C ALA A 480 14.46 -4.56 27.24
N CYS A 481 13.21 -4.79 26.80
CA CYS A 481 12.67 -4.19 25.59
C CYS A 481 12.54 -2.67 25.71
N LEU A 482 12.10 -2.17 26.86
CA LEU A 482 12.02 -0.72 27.14
C LEU A 482 13.40 -0.06 27.16
N ALA A 483 14.42 -0.74 27.72
CA ALA A 483 15.81 -0.24 27.70
C ALA A 483 16.36 -0.13 26.26
N ASP A 484 16.05 -1.09 25.41
CA ASP A 484 16.43 -1.06 23.99
C ASP A 484 15.71 0.06 23.23
N LEU A 485 14.40 0.23 23.42
CA LEU A 485 13.65 1.35 22.86
C LEU A 485 14.19 2.71 23.33
N ALA A 486 14.55 2.85 24.59
CA ALA A 486 15.19 4.07 25.11
C ALA A 486 16.54 4.35 24.44
N ARG A 487 17.31 3.30 24.13
CA ARG A 487 18.57 3.41 23.37
C ARG A 487 18.30 3.82 21.91
N TRP A 488 17.31 3.19 21.29
CA TRP A 488 16.84 3.54 19.95
C TRP A 488 16.45 5.02 19.85
N HIS A 489 15.58 5.51 20.73
CA HIS A 489 15.15 6.91 20.72
C HIS A 489 16.33 7.88 20.88
N ARG A 490 17.32 7.57 21.72
CA ARG A 490 18.54 8.38 21.82
C ARG A 490 19.36 8.40 20.51
N ALA A 491 19.36 7.31 19.75
CA ALA A 491 20.04 7.25 18.46
C ALA A 491 19.28 8.06 17.40
N VAL A 492 17.95 7.96 17.40
CA VAL A 492 17.08 8.77 16.50
C VAL A 492 17.33 10.26 16.74
N GLU A 493 17.34 10.73 17.97
CA GLU A 493 17.61 12.16 18.28
C GLU A 493 18.97 12.64 17.73
N ARG A 494 19.97 11.76 17.59
CA ARG A 494 21.28 12.11 17.02
C ARG A 494 21.28 12.14 15.48
N SER A 495 20.29 11.53 14.85
CA SER A 495 20.15 11.50 13.39
C SER A 495 19.30 12.65 12.86
N ARG A 496 18.52 13.30 13.73
CA ARG A 496 17.58 14.36 13.37
C ARG A 496 18.29 15.64 12.97
N SER A 497 17.65 16.41 12.09
CA SER A 497 18.11 17.72 11.63
C SER A 497 19.58 17.72 11.19
N TRP A 498 20.06 16.60 10.63
CA TRP A 498 21.46 16.45 10.21
C TRP A 498 21.86 17.40 9.09
N ILE A 499 20.94 17.65 8.15
CA ILE A 499 21.17 18.66 7.11
C ILE A 499 20.80 20.01 7.68
N GLU A 500 21.79 20.89 7.76
CA GLU A 500 21.57 22.30 8.07
C GLU A 500 20.88 22.99 6.89
N ASN A 501 19.78 23.70 7.15
CA ASN A 501 19.19 24.60 6.18
C ASN A 501 20.15 25.79 5.99
N ASN A 502 21.07 25.68 5.04
CA ASN A 502 21.72 26.87 4.48
C ASN A 502 20.70 27.56 3.59
N VAL A 503 19.89 28.44 4.20
CA VAL A 503 19.06 29.43 3.50
C VAL A 503 19.93 30.51 2.92
#